data_19733f7a671ce3a4b7ed47162ea2bf61
#
_entry.id   19733f7a671ce3a4b7ed47162ea2bf61
#
_cell.length_a   1.000
_cell.length_b   1.000
_cell.length_c   1.000
_cell.angle_alpha   90.00
_cell.angle_beta   90.00
_cell.angle_gamma   90.00
#
_symmetry.space_group_name_H-M   'P 1'
#
loop_
_entity.id
_entity.type
_entity.pdbx_description
1 polymer ?
#
loop_
_entity_poly.entity_id
_entity_poly.type
_entity_poly.pdbx_seq_one_letter_code
_entity_poly.pdbx_strand_id
1 'polypeptide(L)'
;MQEEEHKKFIDVERLIGEKNPKALKWTPRFLINYLKRKLHQDEINRTLAENKHLQDYDFCNNIIDRFEINVISSGVENIPLEGGAIFVVNHPLGGMDALSIIHSIGNYRQDVKFIVNDILLSLKNLRGIFAGINKHGANSKDSLHALEELFSSNKAIFIFPAGLVSRRINKKVEDLEWKKTFISRAKKYNKTVVPVHLDGELSKFFYNLANFRTKLGIKMNIEMLYLADELYKQKNTTIRITYGEPIPASHFNQSKKDIEWAQWVKKQVYLLKDKEKN
;
A
#
# COMPACT_ATOMS: atom_id res chain seq x y z
N MET A 1 21.68 20.39 -25.57
CA MET A 1 21.27 19.48 -24.47
C MET A 1 20.09 20.19 -23.80
N GLN A 2 18.87 19.79 -24.14
CA GLN A 2 17.68 20.27 -23.43
C GLN A 2 17.71 19.62 -22.05
N GLU A 3 17.73 20.43 -20.99
CA GLU A 3 17.45 19.99 -19.63
C GLU A 3 16.06 19.34 -19.66
N GLU A 4 16.00 18.02 -19.51
CA GLU A 4 14.74 17.35 -19.15
C GLU A 4 14.29 17.98 -17.83
N GLU A 5 13.33 18.88 -17.91
CA GLU A 5 12.63 19.44 -16.76
C GLU A 5 12.21 18.25 -15.88
N HIS A 6 12.89 18.05 -14.75
CA HIS A 6 12.62 16.93 -13.85
C HIS A 6 11.21 17.09 -13.31
N LYS A 7 10.27 16.44 -13.99
CA LYS A 7 8.85 16.45 -13.61
C LYS A 7 8.74 15.98 -12.15
N LYS A 8 8.40 16.91 -11.26
CA LYS A 8 8.21 16.63 -9.83
C LYS A 8 7.22 15.48 -9.65
N PHE A 9 7.51 14.54 -8.76
CA PHE A 9 6.59 13.45 -8.40
C PHE A 9 5.35 14.03 -7.70
N ILE A 10 5.57 14.88 -6.67
CA ILE A 10 4.51 15.66 -6.03
C ILE A 10 4.62 17.10 -6.49
N ASP A 11 3.55 17.62 -7.10
CA ASP A 11 3.38 19.01 -7.48
C ASP A 11 1.95 19.44 -7.19
N VAL A 12 1.75 20.10 -6.06
CA VAL A 12 0.43 20.50 -5.56
C VAL A 12 -0.26 21.45 -6.53
N GLU A 13 0.45 22.42 -7.08
CA GLU A 13 -0.13 23.42 -7.99
C GLU A 13 -0.58 22.75 -9.29
N ARG A 14 0.28 21.89 -9.85
CA ARG A 14 -0.06 21.11 -11.04
C ARG A 14 -1.27 20.21 -10.80
N LEU A 15 -1.32 19.46 -9.68
CA LEU A 15 -2.43 18.56 -9.35
C LEU A 15 -3.77 19.30 -9.19
N ILE A 16 -3.76 20.49 -8.60
CA ILE A 16 -4.95 21.33 -8.49
C ILE A 16 -5.33 21.88 -9.86
N GLY A 17 -4.35 22.39 -10.62
CA GLY A 17 -4.56 23.00 -11.93
C GLY A 17 -5.08 22.02 -12.98
N GLU A 18 -4.56 20.80 -13.02
CA GLU A 18 -5.04 19.73 -13.93
C GLU A 18 -6.50 19.32 -13.64
N LYS A 19 -6.90 19.30 -12.37
CA LYS A 19 -8.28 18.98 -11.99
C LYS A 19 -9.24 20.15 -12.18
N ASN A 20 -8.82 21.36 -11.84
CA ASN A 20 -9.63 22.57 -11.96
C ASN A 20 -8.74 23.84 -12.01
N PRO A 21 -8.46 24.37 -13.22
CA PRO A 21 -7.65 25.59 -13.37
C PRO A 21 -8.21 26.81 -12.64
N LYS A 22 -9.55 26.91 -12.54
CA LYS A 22 -10.19 28.01 -11.80
C LYS A 22 -9.94 27.88 -10.30
N ALA A 23 -10.00 26.66 -9.76
CA ALA A 23 -9.72 26.42 -8.36
C ALA A 23 -8.30 26.86 -7.99
N LEU A 24 -7.29 26.58 -8.84
CA LEU A 24 -5.92 27.02 -8.59
C LEU A 24 -5.82 28.55 -8.46
N LYS A 25 -6.48 29.32 -9.36
CA LYS A 25 -6.48 30.78 -9.31
C LYS A 25 -7.13 31.36 -8.03
N TRP A 26 -8.16 30.67 -7.51
CA TRP A 26 -8.91 31.14 -6.35
C TRP A 26 -8.38 30.56 -5.01
N THR A 27 -7.48 29.59 -5.07
CA THR A 27 -6.90 29.01 -3.84
C THR A 27 -5.86 29.96 -3.26
N PRO A 28 -6.05 30.45 -2.01
CA PRO A 28 -5.09 31.33 -1.38
C PRO A 28 -3.70 30.70 -1.26
N ARG A 29 -2.63 31.47 -1.45
CA ARG A 29 -1.25 30.98 -1.40
C ARG A 29 -0.89 30.29 -0.07
N PHE A 30 -1.43 30.78 1.04
CA PHE A 30 -1.19 30.13 2.34
C PHE A 30 -1.72 28.71 2.39
N LEU A 31 -2.86 28.42 1.73
CA LEU A 31 -3.43 27.07 1.67
C LEU A 31 -2.60 26.16 0.75
N ILE A 32 -2.14 26.69 -0.39
CA ILE A 32 -1.21 25.93 -1.25
C ILE A 32 0.08 25.59 -0.50
N ASN A 33 0.66 26.53 0.22
CA ASN A 33 1.87 26.30 1.01
C ASN A 33 1.63 25.34 2.16
N TYR A 34 0.45 25.39 2.78
CA TYR A 34 0.04 24.41 3.79
C TYR A 34 -0.02 22.99 3.20
N LEU A 35 -0.65 22.80 2.04
CA LEU A 35 -0.73 21.52 1.35
C LEU A 35 0.65 21.01 0.92
N LYS A 36 1.50 21.86 0.34
CA LYS A 36 2.89 21.49 0.00
C LYS A 36 3.64 20.95 1.20
N ARG A 37 3.51 21.62 2.35
CA ARG A 37 4.14 21.19 3.61
C ARG A 37 3.56 19.87 4.13
N LYS A 38 2.22 19.70 4.11
CA LYS A 38 1.56 18.47 4.59
C LYS A 38 1.77 17.26 3.69
N LEU A 39 1.96 17.49 2.40
CA LEU A 39 2.34 16.47 1.43
C LEU A 39 3.86 16.27 1.35
N HIS A 40 4.65 16.96 2.16
CA HIS A 40 6.12 16.90 2.15
C HIS A 40 6.71 17.02 0.74
N GLN A 41 6.10 17.90 -0.09
CA GLN A 41 6.39 18.00 -1.53
C GLN A 41 7.89 18.13 -1.82
N ASP A 42 8.56 19.07 -1.18
CA ASP A 42 9.96 19.37 -1.49
C ASP A 42 10.89 18.26 -0.95
N GLU A 43 10.59 17.72 0.21
CA GLU A 43 11.38 16.64 0.82
C GLU A 43 11.26 15.33 0.03
N ILE A 44 10.04 14.94 -0.37
CA ILE A 44 9.84 13.73 -1.18
C ILE A 44 10.49 13.88 -2.55
N ASN A 45 10.28 15.01 -3.25
CA ASN A 45 10.89 15.22 -4.55
C ASN A 45 12.42 15.22 -4.46
N ARG A 46 13.01 15.83 -3.43
CA ARG A 46 14.45 15.79 -3.17
C ARG A 46 14.95 14.37 -2.90
N THR A 47 14.27 13.61 -2.03
CA THR A 47 14.63 12.23 -1.72
C THR A 47 14.61 11.36 -2.99
N LEU A 48 13.62 11.53 -3.85
CA LEU A 48 13.54 10.80 -5.12
C LEU A 48 14.66 11.21 -6.09
N ALA A 49 15.02 12.51 -6.14
CA ALA A 49 16.09 13.00 -6.99
C ALA A 49 17.47 12.50 -6.52
N GLU A 50 17.74 12.55 -5.22
CA GLU A 50 18.98 12.06 -4.61
C GLU A 50 19.17 10.54 -4.85
N ASN A 51 18.08 9.78 -4.83
CA ASN A 51 18.08 8.31 -4.94
C ASN A 51 17.62 7.80 -6.32
N LYS A 52 17.69 8.63 -7.37
CA LYS A 52 17.24 8.25 -8.73
C LYS A 52 17.93 7.00 -9.30
N HIS A 53 19.12 6.70 -8.82
CA HIS A 53 19.94 5.55 -9.21
C HIS A 53 19.56 4.25 -8.48
N LEU A 54 18.83 4.33 -7.37
CA LEU A 54 18.36 3.17 -6.62
C LEU A 54 17.01 2.70 -7.16
N GLN A 55 16.85 1.40 -7.28
CA GLN A 55 15.63 0.77 -7.77
C GLN A 55 15.15 -0.32 -6.80
N ASP A 56 13.85 -0.52 -6.77
CA ASP A 56 13.18 -1.63 -6.12
C ASP A 56 13.65 -1.86 -4.65
N TYR A 57 14.30 -2.97 -4.36
CA TYR A 57 14.75 -3.34 -3.01
C TYR A 57 15.79 -2.36 -2.45
N ASP A 58 16.75 -1.94 -3.28
CA ASP A 58 17.80 -1.01 -2.84
C ASP A 58 17.21 0.35 -2.47
N PHE A 59 16.21 0.81 -3.23
CA PHE A 59 15.48 2.03 -2.89
C PHE A 59 14.72 1.87 -1.57
N CYS A 60 14.00 0.75 -1.38
CA CYS A 60 13.26 0.51 -0.15
C CYS A 60 14.19 0.43 1.06
N ASN A 61 15.29 -0.31 0.95
CA ASN A 61 16.29 -0.43 2.01
C ASN A 61 16.85 0.94 2.40
N ASN A 62 17.22 1.76 1.42
CA ASN A 62 17.69 3.13 1.67
C ASN A 62 16.64 3.99 2.40
N ILE A 63 15.35 3.87 2.05
CA ILE A 63 14.30 4.61 2.74
C ILE A 63 14.11 4.11 4.17
N ILE A 64 14.11 2.79 4.41
CA ILE A 64 14.00 2.20 5.75
C ILE A 64 15.15 2.68 6.63
N ASP A 65 16.40 2.65 6.12
CA ASP A 65 17.58 3.14 6.84
C ASP A 65 17.48 4.65 7.12
N ARG A 66 17.11 5.46 6.13
CA ARG A 66 16.96 6.92 6.27
C ARG A 66 15.89 7.31 7.30
N PHE A 67 14.87 6.48 7.47
CA PHE A 67 13.82 6.67 8.46
C PHE A 67 14.16 6.02 9.81
N GLU A 68 15.30 5.33 9.90
CA GLU A 68 15.74 4.61 11.11
C GLU A 68 14.64 3.66 11.62
N ILE A 69 14.01 2.93 10.68
CA ILE A 69 12.95 2.00 11.01
C ILE A 69 13.55 0.63 11.30
N ASN A 70 13.24 0.11 12.48
CA ASN A 70 13.58 -1.27 12.83
C ASN A 70 12.47 -2.21 12.37
N VAL A 71 12.70 -2.96 11.28
CA VAL A 71 11.74 -3.94 10.77
C VAL A 71 12.03 -5.31 11.39
N ILE A 72 11.05 -5.86 12.12
CA ILE A 72 11.13 -7.17 12.74
C ILE A 72 10.13 -8.10 12.04
N SER A 73 10.63 -9.22 11.51
CA SER A 73 9.82 -10.20 10.79
C SER A 73 9.73 -11.52 11.57
N SER A 74 8.53 -12.11 11.61
CA SER A 74 8.26 -13.42 12.21
C SER A 74 7.44 -14.28 11.25
N GLY A 75 7.50 -15.63 11.43
CA GLY A 75 6.82 -16.56 10.54
C GLY A 75 7.41 -16.58 9.13
N VAL A 76 8.66 -16.20 8.96
CA VAL A 76 9.34 -16.13 7.65
C VAL A 76 9.47 -17.49 6.98
N GLU A 77 9.47 -18.56 7.75
CA GLU A 77 9.41 -19.95 7.30
C GLU A 77 8.13 -20.27 6.52
N ASN A 78 7.08 -19.48 6.69
CA ASN A 78 5.81 -19.59 5.97
C ASN A 78 5.83 -18.94 4.58
N ILE A 79 6.91 -18.27 4.22
CA ILE A 79 7.03 -17.65 2.90
C ILE A 79 7.31 -18.74 1.86
N PRO A 80 6.42 -18.97 0.88
CA PRO A 80 6.74 -19.87 -0.23
C PRO A 80 7.90 -19.28 -1.04
N LEU A 81 9.05 -19.93 -1.02
CA LEU A 81 10.26 -19.46 -1.69
C LEU A 81 10.14 -19.47 -3.21
N GLU A 82 9.29 -20.34 -3.76
CA GLU A 82 9.05 -20.51 -5.18
C GLU A 82 7.55 -20.62 -5.48
N GLY A 83 7.19 -20.51 -6.75
CA GLY A 83 5.81 -20.60 -7.21
C GLY A 83 4.98 -19.34 -6.94
N GLY A 84 3.81 -19.28 -7.54
CA GLY A 84 2.92 -18.14 -7.41
C GLY A 84 2.14 -18.16 -6.10
N ALA A 85 2.20 -17.08 -5.33
CA ALA A 85 1.46 -16.88 -4.10
C ALA A 85 0.83 -15.49 -4.03
N ILE A 86 -0.30 -15.38 -3.32
CA ILE A 86 -0.97 -14.11 -3.07
C ILE A 86 -0.84 -13.79 -1.57
N PHE A 87 -0.03 -12.80 -1.25
CA PHE A 87 0.14 -12.27 0.09
C PHE A 87 -0.91 -11.21 0.35
N VAL A 88 -1.72 -11.41 1.37
CA VAL A 88 -2.81 -10.49 1.72
C VAL A 88 -2.51 -9.82 3.05
N VAL A 89 -2.46 -8.51 3.04
CA VAL A 89 -1.92 -7.72 4.15
C VAL A 89 -2.97 -6.71 4.64
N ASN A 90 -3.05 -6.48 5.96
CA ASN A 90 -3.73 -5.31 6.50
C ASN A 90 -2.94 -4.04 6.14
N HIS A 91 -3.56 -2.87 6.24
CA HIS A 91 -3.01 -1.61 5.70
C HIS A 91 -2.97 -0.49 6.74
N PRO A 92 -2.20 -0.63 7.84
CA PRO A 92 -2.25 0.34 8.96
C PRO A 92 -1.47 1.63 8.71
N LEU A 93 -0.33 1.61 8.00
CA LEU A 93 0.63 2.72 7.90
C LEU A 93 0.70 3.40 6.52
N GLY A 94 -0.12 2.94 5.57
CA GLY A 94 -0.12 3.52 4.22
C GLY A 94 1.13 3.16 3.42
N GLY A 95 1.84 4.17 2.88
CA GLY A 95 3.02 3.92 2.04
C GLY A 95 4.13 3.15 2.74
N MET A 96 4.24 3.29 4.06
CA MET A 96 5.26 2.59 4.85
C MET A 96 5.04 1.08 4.90
N ASP A 97 3.80 0.61 4.80
CA ASP A 97 3.50 -0.83 4.77
C ASP A 97 4.22 -1.53 3.62
N ALA A 98 4.10 -0.99 2.40
CA ALA A 98 4.75 -1.58 1.23
C ALA A 98 6.28 -1.52 1.34
N LEU A 99 6.85 -0.39 1.77
CA LEU A 99 8.30 -0.23 1.92
C LEU A 99 8.86 -1.23 2.93
N SER A 100 8.22 -1.37 4.09
CA SER A 100 8.65 -2.30 5.14
C SER A 100 8.52 -3.77 4.71
N ILE A 101 7.46 -4.12 3.98
CA ILE A 101 7.28 -5.48 3.47
C ILE A 101 8.33 -5.80 2.39
N ILE A 102 8.60 -4.87 1.46
CA ILE A 102 9.61 -5.05 0.42
C ILE A 102 11.00 -5.26 1.05
N HIS A 103 11.34 -4.45 2.06
CA HIS A 103 12.56 -4.62 2.84
C HIS A 103 12.62 -6.00 3.51
N SER A 104 11.54 -6.41 4.18
CA SER A 104 11.45 -7.71 4.88
C SER A 104 11.59 -8.91 3.94
N ILE A 105 10.81 -8.92 2.83
CA ILE A 105 10.72 -10.08 1.94
C ILE A 105 11.91 -10.22 0.99
N GLY A 106 12.66 -9.13 0.76
CA GLY A 106 13.77 -9.08 -0.20
C GLY A 106 14.86 -10.13 0.04
N ASN A 107 15.02 -10.60 1.28
CA ASN A 107 15.96 -11.67 1.64
C ASN A 107 15.44 -13.08 1.26
N TYR A 108 14.17 -13.23 0.91
CA TYR A 108 13.52 -14.51 0.64
C TYR A 108 13.06 -14.62 -0.81
N ARG A 109 12.51 -13.52 -1.38
CA ARG A 109 11.98 -13.48 -2.74
C ARG A 109 12.30 -12.18 -3.43
N GLN A 110 12.79 -12.28 -4.68
CA GLN A 110 13.14 -11.15 -5.55
C GLN A 110 12.11 -10.89 -6.67
N ASP A 111 11.09 -11.75 -6.79
CA ASP A 111 10.06 -11.71 -7.84
C ASP A 111 8.73 -11.10 -7.37
N VAL A 112 8.82 -10.23 -6.38
CA VAL A 112 7.66 -9.62 -5.70
C VAL A 112 6.97 -8.58 -6.58
N LYS A 113 5.63 -8.56 -6.53
CA LYS A 113 4.78 -7.53 -7.15
C LYS A 113 3.73 -7.03 -6.18
N PHE A 114 3.61 -5.72 -6.05
CA PHE A 114 2.57 -5.06 -5.28
C PHE A 114 1.51 -4.47 -6.19
N ILE A 115 0.24 -4.80 -5.94
CA ILE A 115 -0.88 -4.16 -6.64
C ILE A 115 -1.16 -2.82 -5.95
N VAL A 116 -0.88 -1.73 -6.67
CA VAL A 116 -0.97 -0.36 -6.16
C VAL A 116 -1.94 0.50 -6.99
N ASN A 117 -2.26 1.70 -6.48
CA ASN A 117 -3.04 2.68 -7.22
C ASN A 117 -2.19 3.42 -8.27
N ASP A 118 -2.87 4.10 -9.20
CA ASP A 118 -2.24 4.78 -10.36
C ASP A 118 -1.20 5.83 -9.96
N ILE A 119 -1.36 6.52 -8.83
CA ILE A 119 -0.42 7.54 -8.36
C ILE A 119 0.94 6.92 -8.07
N LEU A 120 0.95 5.75 -7.40
CA LEU A 120 2.17 5.06 -7.03
C LEU A 120 2.89 4.44 -8.24
N LEU A 121 2.20 4.16 -9.34
CA LEU A 121 2.82 3.67 -10.58
C LEU A 121 3.76 4.69 -11.22
N SER A 122 3.60 5.98 -10.93
CA SER A 122 4.50 7.02 -11.41
C SER A 122 5.83 7.08 -10.64
N LEU A 123 5.96 6.31 -9.55
CA LEU A 123 7.18 6.22 -8.74
C LEU A 123 8.23 5.35 -9.46
N LYS A 124 9.14 6.03 -10.16
CA LYS A 124 10.13 5.38 -11.05
C LYS A 124 11.03 4.37 -10.33
N ASN A 125 11.37 4.65 -9.08
CA ASN A 125 12.22 3.80 -8.25
C ASN A 125 11.62 2.44 -7.90
N LEU A 126 10.29 2.24 -8.05
CA LEU A 126 9.59 1.00 -7.70
C LEU A 126 8.88 0.35 -8.90
N ARG A 127 9.29 0.68 -10.12
CA ARG A 127 8.69 0.12 -11.35
C ARG A 127 8.84 -1.39 -11.48
N GLY A 128 9.94 -1.94 -10.97
CA GLY A 128 10.17 -3.38 -10.98
C GLY A 128 9.22 -4.14 -10.07
N ILE A 129 8.72 -3.49 -9.00
CA ILE A 129 7.88 -4.13 -7.97
C ILE A 129 6.42 -3.71 -8.08
N PHE A 130 6.11 -2.44 -8.40
CA PHE A 130 4.73 -1.97 -8.45
C PHE A 130 4.04 -2.38 -9.75
N ALA A 131 2.82 -2.91 -9.59
CA ALA A 131 1.89 -3.21 -10.67
C ALA A 131 0.54 -2.57 -10.33
N GLY A 132 -0.17 -2.06 -11.31
CA GLY A 132 -1.41 -1.32 -11.07
C GLY A 132 -2.50 -1.58 -12.07
N ILE A 133 -3.70 -1.21 -11.67
CA ILE A 133 -4.87 -1.16 -12.54
C ILE A 133 -5.04 0.29 -12.95
N ASN A 134 -4.71 0.65 -14.18
CA ASN A 134 -5.02 1.97 -14.72
C ASN A 134 -6.53 2.16 -14.77
N LYS A 135 -7.09 2.92 -13.83
CA LYS A 135 -8.51 3.25 -13.80
C LYS A 135 -8.88 4.40 -14.75
N HIS A 136 -7.89 5.19 -15.17
CA HIS A 136 -8.06 6.41 -15.95
C HIS A 136 -7.21 6.36 -17.23
N GLY A 137 -7.66 5.61 -18.23
CA GLY A 137 -6.98 5.58 -19.54
C GLY A 137 -7.82 4.86 -20.59
N ALA A 138 -7.53 5.12 -21.86
CA ALA A 138 -8.27 4.59 -23.01
C ALA A 138 -8.28 3.04 -23.10
N ASN A 139 -7.49 2.33 -22.27
CA ASN A 139 -7.26 0.88 -22.35
C ASN A 139 -7.52 0.17 -21.02
N SER A 140 -8.73 0.29 -20.48
CA SER A 140 -9.16 -0.50 -19.30
C SER A 140 -9.06 -2.02 -19.53
N LYS A 141 -9.16 -2.47 -20.77
CA LYS A 141 -9.01 -3.89 -21.16
C LYS A 141 -7.56 -4.37 -21.03
N ASP A 142 -6.58 -3.55 -21.48
CA ASP A 142 -5.15 -3.91 -21.39
C ASP A 142 -4.69 -3.99 -19.94
N SER A 143 -5.19 -3.07 -19.12
CA SER A 143 -4.89 -3.09 -17.68
C SER A 143 -5.48 -4.30 -16.97
N LEU A 144 -6.69 -4.74 -17.37
CA LEU A 144 -7.29 -5.96 -16.86
C LEU A 144 -6.51 -7.19 -17.32
N HIS A 145 -6.07 -7.22 -18.58
CA HIS A 145 -5.26 -8.31 -19.14
C HIS A 145 -3.92 -8.42 -18.40
N ALA A 146 -3.19 -7.32 -18.23
CA ALA A 146 -1.94 -7.30 -17.49
C ALA A 146 -2.10 -7.79 -16.04
N LEU A 147 -3.22 -7.46 -15.39
CA LEU A 147 -3.53 -7.96 -14.06
C LEU A 147 -3.82 -9.47 -14.05
N GLU A 148 -4.55 -9.98 -15.06
CA GLU A 148 -4.80 -11.41 -15.21
C GLU A 148 -3.49 -12.17 -15.45
N GLU A 149 -2.61 -11.67 -16.33
CA GLU A 149 -1.28 -12.22 -16.55
C GLU A 149 -0.46 -12.26 -15.27
N LEU A 150 -0.50 -11.17 -14.48
CA LEU A 150 0.19 -11.12 -13.19
C LEU A 150 -0.31 -12.23 -12.26
N PHE A 151 -1.62 -12.39 -12.09
CA PHE A 151 -2.18 -13.44 -11.24
C PHE A 151 -1.94 -14.86 -11.76
N SER A 152 -1.79 -15.05 -13.05
CA SER A 152 -1.44 -16.35 -13.64
C SER A 152 0.04 -16.69 -13.51
N SER A 153 0.91 -15.71 -13.30
CA SER A 153 2.37 -15.87 -13.21
C SER A 153 2.79 -16.60 -11.91
N ASN A 154 4.05 -17.01 -11.85
CA ASN A 154 4.64 -17.62 -10.64
C ASN A 154 5.21 -16.59 -9.63
N LYS A 155 4.81 -15.32 -9.73
CA LYS A 155 5.31 -14.26 -8.86
C LYS A 155 4.62 -14.23 -7.49
N ALA A 156 5.31 -13.66 -6.51
CA ALA A 156 4.75 -13.31 -5.22
C ALA A 156 3.96 -12.00 -5.34
N ILE A 157 2.64 -12.05 -5.20
CA ILE A 157 1.76 -10.90 -5.40
C ILE A 157 1.27 -10.41 -4.05
N PHE A 158 1.59 -9.17 -3.70
CA PHE A 158 1.11 -8.50 -2.49
C PHE A 158 -0.08 -7.61 -2.80
N ILE A 159 -1.10 -7.71 -1.97
CA ILE A 159 -2.29 -6.86 -2.06
C ILE A 159 -2.76 -6.42 -0.68
N PHE A 160 -3.34 -5.22 -0.64
CA PHE A 160 -4.08 -4.66 0.48
C PHE A 160 -5.58 -4.72 0.17
N PRO A 161 -6.31 -5.79 0.58
CA PRO A 161 -7.66 -6.05 0.06
C PRO A 161 -8.70 -5.00 0.47
N ALA A 162 -8.46 -4.25 1.55
CA ALA A 162 -9.29 -3.12 1.95
C ALA A 162 -9.26 -1.97 0.94
N GLY A 163 -8.12 -1.79 0.24
CA GLY A 163 -7.89 -0.73 -0.74
C GLY A 163 -7.77 0.68 -0.16
N LEU A 164 -7.87 0.83 1.14
CA LEU A 164 -7.63 2.04 1.92
C LEU A 164 -6.94 1.66 3.23
N VAL A 165 -6.18 2.61 3.80
CA VAL A 165 -5.55 2.41 5.11
C VAL A 165 -6.59 2.15 6.20
N SER A 166 -6.18 1.43 7.24
CA SER A 166 -7.03 1.05 8.37
C SER A 166 -7.73 2.25 9.01
N ARG A 167 -8.85 2.00 9.66
CA ARG A 167 -9.67 3.01 10.34
C ARG A 167 -9.83 2.66 11.81
N ARG A 168 -10.04 3.68 12.65
CA ARG A 168 -10.41 3.46 14.05
C ARG A 168 -11.93 3.37 14.18
N ILE A 169 -12.43 2.15 14.40
CA ILE A 169 -13.84 1.83 14.58
C ILE A 169 -13.99 1.22 15.98
N ASN A 170 -14.89 1.75 16.80
CA ASN A 170 -15.12 1.24 18.17
C ASN A 170 -13.83 1.08 18.99
N LYS A 171 -12.95 2.09 18.93
CA LYS A 171 -11.64 2.14 19.62
C LYS A 171 -10.60 1.14 19.10
N LYS A 172 -10.90 0.29 18.12
CA LYS A 172 -9.97 -0.62 17.47
C LYS A 172 -9.54 -0.07 16.11
N VAL A 173 -8.28 -0.24 15.79
CA VAL A 173 -7.75 0.07 14.45
C VAL A 173 -7.77 -1.19 13.63
N GLU A 174 -8.60 -1.18 12.59
CA GLU A 174 -8.78 -2.31 11.69
C GLU A 174 -9.04 -1.80 10.27
N ASP A 175 -8.78 -2.65 9.29
CA ASP A 175 -9.16 -2.43 7.91
C ASP A 175 -10.68 -2.36 7.75
N LEU A 176 -11.11 -1.63 6.75
CA LEU A 176 -12.47 -1.73 6.24
C LEU A 176 -12.74 -3.14 5.68
N GLU A 177 -13.93 -3.36 5.16
CA GLU A 177 -14.30 -4.63 4.54
C GLU A 177 -13.31 -5.03 3.43
N TRP A 178 -12.80 -6.25 3.46
CA TRP A 178 -11.90 -6.76 2.45
C TRP A 178 -12.63 -7.19 1.18
N LYS A 179 -12.11 -6.80 0.03
CA LYS A 179 -12.64 -7.17 -1.28
C LYS A 179 -12.30 -8.62 -1.60
N LYS A 180 -13.23 -9.33 -2.25
CA LYS A 180 -13.11 -10.75 -2.59
C LYS A 180 -12.15 -11.07 -3.74
N THR A 181 -11.57 -10.07 -4.41
CA THR A 181 -10.79 -10.24 -5.65
C THR A 181 -9.67 -11.27 -5.49
N PHE A 182 -8.93 -11.26 -4.39
CA PHE A 182 -7.84 -12.20 -4.17
C PHE A 182 -8.33 -13.65 -4.02
N ILE A 183 -9.48 -13.88 -3.39
CA ILE A 183 -10.09 -15.21 -3.29
C ILE A 183 -10.45 -15.75 -4.68
N SER A 184 -11.14 -14.92 -5.48
CA SER A 184 -11.53 -15.32 -6.85
C SER A 184 -10.30 -15.64 -7.72
N ARG A 185 -9.18 -14.91 -7.54
CA ARG A 185 -7.92 -15.14 -8.25
C ARG A 185 -7.17 -16.36 -7.72
N ALA A 186 -7.12 -16.55 -6.40
CA ALA A 186 -6.55 -17.75 -5.80
C ALA A 186 -7.22 -19.02 -6.33
N LYS A 187 -8.55 -19.04 -6.37
CA LYS A 187 -9.33 -20.16 -6.92
C LYS A 187 -9.05 -20.37 -8.42
N LYS A 188 -9.10 -19.27 -9.22
CA LYS A 188 -8.95 -19.33 -10.69
C LYS A 188 -7.58 -19.86 -11.10
N TYR A 189 -6.52 -19.44 -10.43
CA TYR A 189 -5.14 -19.75 -10.81
C TYR A 189 -4.46 -20.75 -9.86
N ASN A 190 -5.23 -21.40 -8.98
CA ASN A 190 -4.74 -22.36 -7.99
C ASN A 190 -3.54 -21.80 -7.19
N LYS A 191 -3.67 -20.56 -6.68
CA LYS A 191 -2.62 -19.90 -5.91
C LYS A 191 -2.86 -20.02 -4.42
N THR A 192 -1.78 -20.27 -3.69
CA THR A 192 -1.78 -20.20 -2.23
C THR A 192 -1.98 -18.75 -1.76
N VAL A 193 -2.76 -18.56 -0.70
CA VAL A 193 -2.93 -17.26 -0.03
C VAL A 193 -2.12 -17.27 1.26
N VAL A 194 -1.23 -16.29 1.41
CA VAL A 194 -0.42 -16.11 2.62
C VAL A 194 -0.97 -14.90 3.39
N PRO A 195 -1.57 -15.10 4.57
CA PRO A 195 -1.99 -13.99 5.43
C PRO A 195 -0.76 -13.31 6.04
N VAL A 196 -0.71 -11.99 5.98
CA VAL A 196 0.39 -11.19 6.54
C VAL A 196 -0.19 -10.10 7.43
N HIS A 197 0.25 -10.03 8.67
CA HIS A 197 -0.09 -8.95 9.58
C HIS A 197 1.07 -7.97 9.69
N LEU A 198 0.77 -6.69 9.56
CA LEU A 198 1.68 -5.59 9.83
C LEU A 198 1.15 -4.81 11.03
N ASP A 199 1.96 -4.66 12.08
CA ASP A 199 1.59 -3.91 13.27
C ASP A 199 1.94 -2.42 13.09
N GLY A 200 1.03 -1.57 13.53
CA GLY A 200 1.20 -0.13 13.48
C GLY A 200 -0.12 0.62 13.51
N GLU A 201 -0.01 1.90 13.79
CA GLU A 201 -1.15 2.83 13.79
C GLU A 201 -0.71 4.21 13.28
N LEU A 202 -1.62 4.90 12.60
CA LEU A 202 -1.48 6.31 12.27
C LEU A 202 -1.83 7.18 13.48
N SER A 203 -1.62 8.49 13.36
CA SER A 203 -1.88 9.41 14.47
C SER A 203 -3.37 9.47 14.86
N LYS A 204 -3.62 9.83 16.11
CA LYS A 204 -4.98 10.12 16.60
C LYS A 204 -5.68 11.18 15.74
N PHE A 205 -4.91 12.16 15.24
CA PHE A 205 -5.42 13.19 14.34
C PHE A 205 -6.01 12.60 13.06
N PHE A 206 -5.28 11.68 12.39
CA PHE A 206 -5.73 11.03 11.16
C PHE A 206 -7.08 10.32 11.36
N TYR A 207 -7.19 9.49 12.40
CA TYR A 207 -8.43 8.77 12.69
C TYR A 207 -9.57 9.68 13.10
N ASN A 208 -9.29 10.71 13.91
CA ASN A 208 -10.31 11.67 14.32
C ASN A 208 -10.86 12.45 13.13
N LEU A 209 -9.98 12.88 12.22
CA LEU A 209 -10.38 13.57 10.99
C LEU A 209 -11.24 12.66 10.09
N ALA A 210 -10.86 11.38 9.93
CA ALA A 210 -11.64 10.41 9.18
C ALA A 210 -13.03 10.19 9.78
N ASN A 211 -13.11 10.04 11.11
CA ASN A 211 -14.37 9.86 11.81
C ASN A 211 -15.26 11.11 11.77
N PHE A 212 -14.67 12.29 11.96
CA PHE A 212 -15.36 13.57 11.88
C PHE A 212 -15.97 13.81 10.49
N ARG A 213 -15.18 13.61 9.44
CA ARG A 213 -15.63 13.68 8.05
C ARG A 213 -16.81 12.74 7.78
N THR A 214 -16.68 11.48 8.23
CA THR A 214 -17.75 10.47 8.05
C THR A 214 -19.03 10.89 8.76
N LYS A 215 -18.92 11.42 10.00
CA LYS A 215 -20.05 11.93 10.77
C LYS A 215 -20.74 13.11 10.09
N LEU A 216 -20.01 13.94 9.36
CA LEU A 216 -20.54 15.05 8.57
C LEU A 216 -21.07 14.63 7.19
N GLY A 217 -20.98 13.34 6.81
CA GLY A 217 -21.42 12.86 5.50
C GLY A 217 -20.51 13.28 4.34
N ILE A 218 -19.29 13.77 4.61
CA ILE A 218 -18.35 14.17 3.57
C ILE A 218 -17.79 12.92 2.90
N LYS A 219 -18.11 12.72 1.61
CA LYS A 219 -17.71 11.51 0.84
C LYS A 219 -16.21 11.49 0.49
N MET A 220 -15.59 12.65 0.29
CA MET A 220 -14.17 12.74 -0.06
C MET A 220 -13.28 12.40 1.14
N ASN A 221 -12.32 11.49 0.96
CA ASN A 221 -11.41 11.05 2.01
C ASN A 221 -10.30 12.11 2.26
N ILE A 222 -10.68 13.24 2.88
CA ILE A 222 -9.76 14.39 3.11
C ILE A 222 -8.58 14.03 4.02
N GLU A 223 -8.73 13.05 4.90
CA GLU A 223 -7.66 12.53 5.74
C GLU A 223 -6.49 11.93 4.93
N MET A 224 -6.77 11.44 3.70
CA MET A 224 -5.74 10.88 2.82
C MET A 224 -4.69 11.91 2.39
N LEU A 225 -5.01 13.21 2.43
CA LEU A 225 -4.04 14.28 2.19
C LEU A 225 -2.91 14.33 3.24
N TYR A 226 -3.11 13.69 4.39
CA TYR A 226 -2.13 13.65 5.47
C TYR A 226 -1.30 12.37 5.46
N LEU A 227 -1.49 11.43 4.52
CA LEU A 227 -0.73 10.18 4.50
C LEU A 227 0.78 10.39 4.34
N ALA A 228 1.22 11.42 3.61
CA ALA A 228 2.63 11.76 3.54
C ALA A 228 3.15 12.23 4.92
N ASP A 229 2.39 13.08 5.63
CA ASP A 229 2.72 13.52 6.98
C ASP A 229 2.76 12.34 7.97
N GLU A 230 1.84 11.39 7.84
CA GLU A 230 1.81 10.16 8.66
C GLU A 230 2.99 9.22 8.36
N LEU A 231 3.44 9.13 7.10
CA LEU A 231 4.63 8.38 6.71
C LEU A 231 5.88 8.94 7.41
N TYR A 232 6.06 10.26 7.43
CA TYR A 232 7.19 10.90 8.11
C TYR A 232 7.16 10.75 9.64
N LYS A 233 5.98 10.54 10.25
CA LYS A 233 5.84 10.24 11.68
C LYS A 233 6.31 8.83 12.05
N GLN A 234 6.57 7.96 11.08
CA GLN A 234 7.10 6.62 11.33
C GLN A 234 8.62 6.61 11.56
N LYS A 235 9.32 7.74 11.46
CA LYS A 235 10.76 7.81 11.78
C LYS A 235 11.05 7.29 13.18
N ASN A 236 12.17 6.55 13.32
CA ASN A 236 12.65 5.97 14.59
C ASN A 236 11.63 5.03 15.26
N THR A 237 10.83 4.30 14.46
CA THR A 237 9.87 3.33 15.00
C THR A 237 10.26 1.89 14.69
N THR A 238 9.62 0.97 15.40
CA THR A 238 9.70 -0.46 15.09
C THR A 238 8.43 -0.90 14.39
N ILE A 239 8.58 -1.55 13.24
CA ILE A 239 7.48 -2.14 12.49
C ILE A 239 7.63 -3.66 12.54
N ARG A 240 6.57 -4.35 13.01
CA ARG A 240 6.54 -5.81 13.09
C ARG A 240 5.70 -6.37 11.95
N ILE A 241 6.22 -7.41 11.30
CA ILE A 241 5.55 -8.09 10.18
C ILE A 241 5.51 -9.58 10.51
N THR A 242 4.30 -10.17 10.51
CA THR A 242 4.10 -11.59 10.79
C THR A 242 3.52 -12.27 9.56
N TYR A 243 4.24 -13.25 9.03
CA TYR A 243 3.78 -14.09 7.94
C TYR A 243 3.08 -15.33 8.51
N GLY A 244 1.79 -15.49 8.20
CA GLY A 244 1.00 -16.63 8.66
C GLY A 244 1.12 -17.84 7.73
N GLU A 245 0.60 -18.96 8.19
CA GLU A 245 0.62 -20.22 7.42
C GLU A 245 -0.07 -20.06 6.06
N PRO A 246 0.53 -20.60 5.00
CA PRO A 246 -0.04 -20.57 3.66
C PRO A 246 -1.36 -21.34 3.59
N ILE A 247 -2.38 -20.75 3.00
CA ILE A 247 -3.71 -21.31 2.82
C ILE A 247 -3.84 -21.78 1.37
N PRO A 248 -3.97 -23.08 1.09
CA PRO A 248 -4.10 -23.57 -0.29
C PRO A 248 -5.41 -23.13 -0.92
N ALA A 249 -5.43 -22.95 -2.25
CA ALA A 249 -6.63 -22.53 -2.98
C ALA A 249 -7.83 -23.47 -2.77
N SER A 250 -7.59 -24.76 -2.58
CA SER A 250 -8.62 -25.78 -2.30
C SER A 250 -9.39 -25.53 -1.00
N HIS A 251 -8.81 -24.77 -0.06
CA HIS A 251 -9.50 -24.39 1.17
C HIS A 251 -10.73 -23.52 0.88
N PHE A 252 -10.68 -22.69 -0.15
CA PHE A 252 -11.77 -21.77 -0.53
C PHE A 252 -12.84 -22.47 -1.37
N ASN A 253 -13.50 -23.45 -0.77
CA ASN A 253 -14.53 -24.27 -1.40
C ASN A 253 -15.91 -23.56 -1.48
N GLN A 254 -16.96 -24.32 -1.83
CA GLN A 254 -18.32 -23.79 -2.00
C GLN A 254 -19.09 -23.58 -0.68
N SER A 255 -18.51 -23.91 0.49
CA SER A 255 -19.18 -23.76 1.80
C SER A 255 -19.44 -22.29 2.18
N LYS A 256 -18.72 -21.34 1.56
CA LYS A 256 -18.88 -19.91 1.74
C LYS A 256 -18.76 -19.17 0.41
N LYS A 257 -19.40 -17.98 0.33
CA LYS A 257 -19.18 -17.06 -0.77
C LYS A 257 -17.78 -16.45 -0.72
N ASP A 258 -17.23 -16.05 -1.85
CA ASP A 258 -15.89 -15.45 -1.92
C ASP A 258 -15.71 -14.24 -0.98
N ILE A 259 -16.76 -13.44 -0.77
CA ILE A 259 -16.72 -12.31 0.17
C ILE A 259 -16.62 -12.79 1.63
N GLU A 260 -17.29 -13.86 2.00
CA GLU A 260 -17.23 -14.45 3.34
C GLU A 260 -15.86 -15.05 3.60
N TRP A 261 -15.26 -15.71 2.58
CA TRP A 261 -13.89 -16.17 2.62
C TRP A 261 -12.90 -15.01 2.79
N ALA A 262 -13.10 -13.89 2.10
CA ALA A 262 -12.26 -12.71 2.25
C ALA A 262 -12.30 -12.16 3.69
N GLN A 263 -13.47 -12.09 4.32
CA GLN A 263 -13.59 -11.67 5.72
C GLN A 263 -13.01 -12.71 6.69
N TRP A 264 -13.10 -13.99 6.38
CA TRP A 264 -12.47 -15.05 7.16
C TRP A 264 -10.94 -14.90 7.12
N VAL A 265 -10.34 -14.71 5.94
CA VAL A 265 -8.88 -14.47 5.81
C VAL A 265 -8.47 -13.18 6.53
N LYS A 266 -9.27 -12.10 6.44
CA LYS A 266 -9.03 -10.89 7.24
C LYS A 266 -8.91 -11.24 8.73
N LYS A 267 -9.81 -12.04 9.27
CA LYS A 267 -9.73 -12.50 10.67
C LYS A 267 -8.45 -13.28 10.95
N GLN A 268 -8.02 -14.17 10.04
CA GLN A 268 -6.74 -14.89 10.20
C GLN A 268 -5.56 -13.93 10.29
N VAL A 269 -5.52 -12.87 9.44
CA VAL A 269 -4.47 -11.85 9.51
C VAL A 269 -4.45 -11.16 10.88
N TYR A 270 -5.60 -10.75 11.41
CA TYR A 270 -5.63 -10.08 12.73
C TYR A 270 -5.34 -11.03 13.92
N LEU A 271 -5.54 -12.34 13.78
CA LEU A 271 -5.15 -13.33 14.79
C LEU A 271 -3.61 -13.50 14.88
N LEU A 272 -2.85 -13.15 13.83
CA LEU A 272 -1.39 -13.17 13.87
C LEU A 272 -0.82 -12.18 14.88
N LYS A 273 -1.49 -11.05 15.10
CA LYS A 273 -1.09 -10.05 16.10
C LYS A 273 -1.01 -10.62 17.52
N ASP A 274 -1.88 -11.55 17.85
CA ASP A 274 -1.96 -12.11 19.20
C ASP A 274 -0.89 -13.19 19.46
N LYS A 275 -0.35 -13.80 18.39
CA LYS A 275 0.72 -14.82 18.49
C LYS A 275 2.09 -14.22 18.84
N GLU A 276 2.29 -12.92 18.60
CA GLU A 276 3.56 -12.22 18.93
C GLU A 276 3.71 -11.86 20.43
N LYS A 277 2.63 -11.99 21.20
CA LYS A 277 2.62 -11.61 22.62
C LYS A 277 2.89 -12.77 23.58
N ASN A 278 2.98 -13.98 23.03
CA ASN A 278 3.29 -15.21 23.76
C ASN A 278 4.66 -15.76 23.31
#